data_b407bd6950ef14f02b976a04316c6f1d
#
_entry.id   b407bd6950ef14f02b976a04316c6f1d
#
_cell.length_a   1.000
_cell.length_b   1.000
_cell.length_c   1.000
_cell.angle_alpha   90.00
_cell.angle_beta   90.00
_cell.angle_gamma   90.00
#
_symmetry.space_group_name_H-M   'P 1'
#
loop_
_entity.id
_entity.type
_entity.pdbx_description
1 polymer ?
#
loop_
_entity_poly.entity_id
_entity_poly.type
_entity_poly.pdbx_seq_one_letter_code
_entity_poly.pdbx_strand_id
1 'polypeptide(L)'
;MILCCGEALIDMIPEPTVAGRQGYVPHAGGAVFNTSVALGRLGVKTGLLTGLSNDLFGQQLSDALRESHVDTRLIIISDRPTTLAFVQLQDGHASYSFYDKNSAGRMIAPSDLPEIPNDTTALYFGGISLACEPGAKTYCTFAERHAATRLVVLDPNIRPDFIADETHYRTRLDRMISLADIVKVSDEDLDWFDPAPTSLEGKVNAMLSRGPSLVIVTRGGEGATGYLKDGTVVEVPAQQVQIADTVGAGDTFNAGVMASLSQQGLLAKHKRASWDARTVATALAFGEKVAAVTVSRIDATPPWAEELVAGS
;
A
#
# COMPACT_ATOMS: atom_id res chain seq x y z
N MET A 1 -2.94 0.51 -16.93
CA MET A 1 -1.96 -0.06 -15.97
C MET A 1 -1.99 0.74 -14.69
N ILE A 2 -1.91 0.08 -13.52
CA ILE A 2 -1.64 0.70 -12.21
C ILE A 2 -0.14 0.57 -11.94
N LEU A 3 0.54 1.66 -11.60
CA LEU A 3 1.93 1.65 -11.19
C LEU A 3 2.02 1.88 -9.68
N CYS A 4 2.42 0.84 -8.94
CA CYS A 4 2.74 0.93 -7.52
C CYS A 4 4.14 1.53 -7.36
N CYS A 5 4.30 2.50 -6.45
CA CYS A 5 5.53 3.28 -6.28
C CYS A 5 5.91 3.27 -4.80
N GLY A 6 6.89 2.47 -4.41
CA GLY A 6 7.29 2.37 -3.01
C GLY A 6 8.17 1.17 -2.70
N GLU A 7 8.21 0.79 -1.43
CA GLU A 7 9.13 -0.21 -0.91
C GLU A 7 8.80 -1.64 -1.35
N ALA A 8 9.87 -2.41 -1.46
CA ALA A 8 9.91 -3.85 -1.43
C ALA A 8 11.05 -4.26 -0.48
N LEU A 9 10.79 -5.18 0.41
CA LEU A 9 11.73 -5.58 1.46
C LEU A 9 11.56 -7.06 1.82
N ILE A 10 12.44 -7.55 2.67
CA ILE A 10 12.32 -8.90 3.25
C ILE A 10 12.01 -8.79 4.73
N ASP A 11 10.88 -9.35 5.12
CA ASP A 11 10.53 -9.58 6.52
C ASP A 11 11.21 -10.86 7.01
N MET A 12 12.10 -10.73 8.00
CA MET A 12 12.79 -11.82 8.67
C MET A 12 11.91 -12.27 9.85
N ILE A 13 11.06 -13.27 9.61
CA ILE A 13 10.09 -13.74 10.61
C ILE A 13 10.73 -14.83 11.49
N PRO A 14 10.61 -14.73 12.81
CA PRO A 14 11.17 -15.73 13.72
C PRO A 14 10.37 -17.03 13.68
N GLU A 15 11.03 -18.13 13.36
CA GLU A 15 10.46 -19.48 13.36
C GLU A 15 11.34 -20.47 14.11
N PRO A 16 10.75 -21.51 14.75
CA PRO A 16 11.54 -22.55 15.42
C PRO A 16 12.25 -23.42 14.38
N THR A 17 13.53 -23.62 14.55
CA THR A 17 14.32 -24.59 13.75
C THR A 17 14.05 -26.02 14.22
N VAL A 18 14.39 -27.01 13.37
CA VAL A 18 14.33 -28.43 13.72
C VAL A 18 15.15 -28.77 14.98
N ALA A 19 16.20 -28.01 15.27
CA ALA A 19 17.02 -28.16 16.47
C ALA A 19 16.46 -27.46 17.71
N GLY A 20 15.24 -26.92 17.66
CA GLY A 20 14.59 -26.22 18.77
C GLY A 20 15.16 -24.84 19.09
N ARG A 21 16.03 -24.29 18.21
CA ARG A 21 16.52 -22.91 18.31
C ARG A 21 15.68 -21.99 17.45
N GLN A 22 15.61 -20.72 17.80
CA GLN A 22 14.99 -19.72 16.95
C GLN A 22 15.85 -19.48 15.70
N GLY A 23 15.20 -19.53 14.54
CA GLY A 23 15.74 -19.11 13.25
C GLY A 23 14.97 -17.91 12.72
N TYR A 24 15.33 -17.45 11.53
CA TYR A 24 14.57 -16.44 10.78
C TYR A 24 14.31 -16.95 9.38
N VAL A 25 13.05 -16.87 8.94
CA VAL A 25 12.63 -17.21 7.58
C VAL A 25 12.40 -15.90 6.81
N PRO A 26 13.01 -15.74 5.63
CA PRO A 26 12.85 -14.53 4.82
C PRO A 26 11.53 -14.58 4.03
N HIS A 27 10.64 -13.63 4.27
CA HIS A 27 9.40 -13.43 3.54
C HIS A 27 9.46 -12.16 2.70
N ALA A 28 9.03 -12.23 1.44
CA ALA A 28 8.89 -11.06 0.58
C ALA A 28 7.74 -10.19 1.10
N GLY A 29 7.99 -8.88 1.30
CA GLY A 29 7.06 -7.98 1.95
C GLY A 29 7.27 -6.51 1.60
N GLY A 30 6.62 -5.66 2.37
CA GLY A 30 6.50 -4.21 2.17
C GLY A 30 5.11 -3.83 1.66
N ALA A 31 4.51 -2.78 2.21
CA ALA A 31 3.11 -2.43 1.94
C ALA A 31 2.83 -2.22 0.44
N VAL A 32 3.70 -1.49 -0.25
CA VAL A 32 3.53 -1.23 -1.68
C VAL A 32 3.81 -2.47 -2.53
N PHE A 33 4.80 -3.28 -2.14
CA PHE A 33 5.06 -4.58 -2.74
C PHE A 33 3.85 -5.51 -2.62
N ASN A 34 3.29 -5.66 -1.42
CA ASN A 34 2.13 -6.52 -1.14
C ASN A 34 0.91 -6.09 -1.97
N THR A 35 0.64 -4.78 -2.03
CA THR A 35 -0.42 -4.23 -2.88
C THR A 35 -0.21 -4.55 -4.36
N SER A 36 1.04 -4.47 -4.85
CA SER A 36 1.35 -4.78 -6.25
C SER A 36 1.16 -6.26 -6.58
N VAL A 37 1.60 -7.15 -5.69
CA VAL A 37 1.39 -8.61 -5.78
C VAL A 37 -0.10 -8.94 -5.80
N ALA A 38 -0.88 -8.37 -4.87
CA ALA A 38 -2.32 -8.57 -4.81
C ALA A 38 -3.03 -8.11 -6.10
N LEU A 39 -2.70 -6.93 -6.61
CA LEU A 39 -3.25 -6.42 -7.88
C LEU A 39 -2.94 -7.35 -9.07
N GLY A 40 -1.70 -7.83 -9.17
CA GLY A 40 -1.30 -8.74 -10.24
C GLY A 40 -2.08 -10.06 -10.18
N ARG A 41 -2.24 -10.66 -8.98
CA ARG A 41 -3.04 -11.86 -8.75
C ARG A 41 -4.54 -11.67 -9.02
N LEU A 42 -5.05 -10.46 -8.82
CA LEU A 42 -6.42 -10.08 -9.18
C LEU A 42 -6.60 -9.83 -10.69
N GLY A 43 -5.57 -10.08 -11.51
CA GLY A 43 -5.63 -9.93 -12.97
C GLY A 43 -5.57 -8.48 -13.46
N VAL A 44 -5.17 -7.54 -12.61
CA VAL A 44 -5.03 -6.14 -12.99
C VAL A 44 -3.64 -5.91 -13.59
N LYS A 45 -3.57 -5.22 -14.73
CA LYS A 45 -2.29 -4.83 -15.33
C LYS A 45 -1.55 -3.88 -14.37
N THR A 46 -0.51 -4.39 -13.72
CA THR A 46 0.19 -3.74 -12.62
C THR A 46 1.69 -3.73 -12.87
N GLY A 47 2.37 -2.66 -12.47
CA GLY A 47 3.82 -2.58 -12.42
C GLY A 47 4.29 -2.06 -11.05
N LEU A 48 5.55 -2.29 -10.74
CA LEU A 48 6.18 -1.75 -9.53
C LEU A 48 7.37 -0.86 -9.90
N LEU A 49 7.39 0.36 -9.35
CA LEU A 49 8.53 1.28 -9.33
C LEU A 49 9.17 1.24 -7.95
N THR A 50 10.32 0.63 -7.85
CA THR A 50 11.11 0.50 -6.61
C THR A 50 12.58 0.32 -6.95
N GLY A 51 13.45 0.44 -5.96
CA GLY A 51 14.84 -0.01 -6.06
C GLY A 51 14.98 -1.43 -5.53
N LEU A 52 15.48 -2.36 -6.33
CA LEU A 52 15.84 -3.72 -5.89
C LEU A 52 17.35 -3.95 -5.96
N SER A 53 17.83 -4.76 -5.03
CA SER A 53 19.20 -5.27 -5.04
C SER A 53 19.36 -6.36 -6.11
N ASN A 54 20.59 -6.57 -6.57
CA ASN A 54 20.99 -7.76 -7.32
C ASN A 54 21.43 -8.92 -6.41
N ASP A 55 21.26 -8.80 -5.07
CA ASP A 55 21.54 -9.85 -4.10
C ASP A 55 20.48 -10.97 -4.10
N LEU A 56 20.70 -12.00 -3.26
CA LEU A 56 19.80 -13.13 -3.09
C LEU A 56 18.34 -12.69 -2.80
N PHE A 57 18.18 -11.69 -1.94
CA PHE A 57 16.86 -11.23 -1.52
C PHE A 57 16.17 -10.35 -2.57
N GLY A 58 16.94 -9.54 -3.32
CA GLY A 58 16.41 -8.82 -4.46
C GLY A 58 15.92 -9.77 -5.57
N GLN A 59 16.61 -10.92 -5.75
CA GLN A 59 16.15 -11.96 -6.66
C GLN A 59 14.84 -12.59 -6.18
N GLN A 60 14.72 -12.92 -4.88
CA GLN A 60 13.48 -13.47 -4.27
C GLN A 60 12.30 -12.52 -4.47
N LEU A 61 12.48 -11.21 -4.23
CA LEU A 61 11.45 -10.18 -4.47
C LEU A 61 11.05 -10.12 -5.94
N SER A 62 12.04 -10.14 -6.85
CA SER A 62 11.80 -10.09 -8.28
C SER A 62 11.03 -11.31 -8.80
N ASP A 63 11.33 -12.50 -8.28
CA ASP A 63 10.63 -13.72 -8.65
C ASP A 63 9.18 -13.71 -8.14
N ALA A 64 8.93 -13.31 -6.89
CA ALA A 64 7.58 -13.20 -6.34
C ALA A 64 6.71 -12.20 -7.12
N LEU A 65 7.29 -11.08 -7.60
CA LEU A 65 6.59 -10.13 -8.48
C LEU A 65 6.21 -10.78 -9.83
N ARG A 66 7.14 -11.46 -10.48
CA ARG A 66 6.90 -12.13 -11.77
C ARG A 66 5.87 -13.25 -11.64
N GLU A 67 5.96 -14.08 -10.60
CA GLU A 67 5.00 -15.12 -10.29
C GLU A 67 3.59 -14.56 -10.08
N SER A 68 3.48 -13.33 -9.56
CA SER A 68 2.22 -12.63 -9.34
C SER A 68 1.82 -11.73 -10.52
N HIS A 69 2.42 -11.89 -11.70
CA HIS A 69 2.12 -11.16 -12.95
C HIS A 69 2.34 -9.64 -12.87
N VAL A 70 3.24 -9.17 -11.99
CA VAL A 70 3.61 -7.75 -11.88
C VAL A 70 4.70 -7.41 -12.88
N ASP A 71 4.54 -6.32 -13.61
CA ASP A 71 5.53 -5.80 -14.55
C ASP A 71 6.75 -5.24 -13.78
N THR A 72 7.90 -5.85 -14.00
CA THR A 72 9.17 -5.51 -13.33
C THR A 72 10.07 -4.59 -14.14
N ARG A 73 9.65 -4.12 -15.32
CA ARG A 73 10.51 -3.33 -16.23
C ARG A 73 10.86 -1.94 -15.71
N LEU A 74 10.11 -1.43 -14.72
CA LEU A 74 10.33 -0.12 -14.10
C LEU A 74 11.10 -0.23 -12.77
N ILE A 75 11.60 -1.40 -12.44
CA ILE A 75 12.44 -1.61 -11.25
C ILE A 75 13.85 -1.09 -11.53
N ILE A 76 14.38 -0.33 -10.57
CA ILE A 76 15.73 0.21 -10.57
C ILE A 76 16.65 -0.79 -9.88
N ILE A 77 17.52 -1.45 -10.64
CA ILE A 77 18.45 -2.44 -10.07
C ILE A 77 19.71 -1.76 -9.54
N SER A 78 20.17 -2.17 -8.38
CA SER A 78 21.32 -1.60 -7.69
C SER A 78 22.17 -2.68 -7.01
N ASP A 79 23.48 -2.43 -6.89
CA ASP A 79 24.43 -3.26 -6.10
C ASP A 79 24.31 -3.02 -4.59
N ARG A 80 23.40 -2.13 -4.15
CA ARG A 80 23.14 -1.88 -2.73
C ARG A 80 22.36 -3.05 -2.12
N PRO A 81 22.47 -3.28 -0.79
CA PRO A 81 21.77 -4.39 -0.16
C PRO A 81 20.25 -4.23 -0.20
N THR A 82 19.55 -5.34 -0.12
CA THR A 82 18.09 -5.36 0.11
C THR A 82 17.75 -4.83 1.50
N THR A 83 16.63 -4.13 1.63
CA THR A 83 16.05 -3.75 2.94
C THR A 83 15.57 -4.99 3.68
N LEU A 84 15.99 -5.15 4.94
CA LEU A 84 15.55 -6.23 5.82
C LEU A 84 14.80 -5.67 7.03
N ALA A 85 13.69 -6.29 7.38
CA ALA A 85 12.91 -6.02 8.58
C ALA A 85 12.92 -7.27 9.48
N PHE A 86 13.60 -7.21 10.63
CA PHE A 86 13.57 -8.30 11.60
C PHE A 86 12.38 -8.12 12.52
N VAL A 87 11.51 -9.11 12.54
CA VAL A 87 10.36 -9.16 13.44
C VAL A 87 10.78 -9.78 14.77
N GLN A 88 10.46 -9.11 15.86
CA GLN A 88 10.63 -9.63 17.23
C GLN A 88 9.26 -9.68 17.90
N LEU A 89 8.90 -10.83 18.41
CA LEU A 89 7.66 -11.02 19.18
C LEU A 89 7.98 -10.91 20.67
N GLN A 90 7.47 -9.88 21.33
CA GLN A 90 7.56 -9.70 22.78
C GLN A 90 6.14 -9.58 23.35
N ASP A 91 5.77 -10.50 24.24
CA ASP A 91 4.45 -10.51 24.92
C ASP A 91 3.25 -10.42 23.95
N GLY A 92 3.38 -11.04 22.76
CA GLY A 92 2.35 -11.02 21.71
C GLY A 92 2.33 -9.76 20.84
N HIS A 93 3.22 -8.80 21.07
CA HIS A 93 3.40 -7.61 20.24
C HIS A 93 4.59 -7.75 19.32
N ALA A 94 4.41 -7.43 18.04
CA ALA A 94 5.49 -7.38 17.07
C ALA A 94 6.23 -6.05 17.17
N SER A 95 7.55 -6.11 17.33
CA SER A 95 8.46 -4.97 17.16
C SER A 95 9.39 -5.25 15.99
N TYR A 96 9.82 -4.19 15.32
CA TYR A 96 10.61 -4.31 14.10
C TYR A 96 11.96 -3.65 14.23
N SER A 97 13.00 -4.34 13.76
CA SER A 97 14.34 -3.77 13.59
C SER A 97 14.68 -3.73 12.12
N PHE A 98 14.91 -2.54 11.59
CA PHE A 98 15.13 -2.35 10.14
C PHE A 98 16.60 -2.12 9.80
N TYR A 99 17.02 -2.77 8.73
CA TYR A 99 18.32 -2.62 8.10
C TYR A 99 18.10 -2.07 6.69
N ASP A 100 17.90 -0.76 6.60
CA ASP A 100 17.59 -0.06 5.35
C ASP A 100 18.60 1.02 4.96
N LYS A 101 19.57 1.35 5.83
CA LYS A 101 20.60 2.33 5.53
C LYS A 101 21.38 1.91 4.27
N ASN A 102 21.37 2.81 3.28
CA ASN A 102 21.98 2.57 1.96
C ASN A 102 21.40 1.39 1.17
N SER A 103 20.21 0.90 1.50
CA SER A 103 19.54 -0.14 0.72
C SER A 103 19.15 0.34 -0.68
N ALA A 104 18.94 -0.61 -1.61
CA ALA A 104 18.52 -0.31 -2.97
C ALA A 104 17.21 0.47 -3.01
N GLY A 105 16.21 0.06 -2.23
CA GLY A 105 14.90 0.72 -2.18
C GLY A 105 14.93 2.11 -1.58
N ARG A 106 15.79 2.35 -0.58
CA ARG A 106 15.91 3.65 0.07
C ARG A 106 16.67 4.67 -0.77
N MET A 107 17.70 4.24 -1.51
CA MET A 107 18.69 5.15 -2.13
C MET A 107 18.35 5.54 -3.57
N ILE A 108 17.12 5.35 -4.02
CA ILE A 108 16.67 5.84 -5.32
C ILE A 108 16.66 7.38 -5.35
N ALA A 109 17.09 7.96 -6.46
CA ALA A 109 17.17 9.40 -6.66
C ALA A 109 16.23 9.84 -7.81
N PRO A 110 15.84 11.14 -7.88
CA PRO A 110 15.00 11.65 -8.97
C PRO A 110 15.60 11.49 -10.38
N SER A 111 16.91 11.31 -10.49
CA SER A 111 17.62 11.00 -11.73
C SER A 111 17.42 9.57 -12.22
N ASP A 112 17.05 8.66 -11.33
CA ASP A 112 16.89 7.23 -11.62
C ASP A 112 15.47 6.91 -12.11
N LEU A 113 14.55 7.88 -11.98
CA LEU A 113 13.14 7.70 -12.33
C LEU A 113 12.96 7.44 -13.82
N PRO A 114 12.34 6.31 -14.21
CA PRO A 114 12.08 6.00 -15.61
C PRO A 114 10.89 6.81 -16.17
N GLU A 115 10.78 6.83 -17.48
CA GLU A 115 9.53 7.23 -18.13
C GLU A 115 8.45 6.15 -17.92
N ILE A 116 7.22 6.60 -17.63
CA ILE A 116 6.12 5.67 -17.41
C ILE A 116 5.42 5.32 -18.72
N PRO A 117 4.92 4.09 -18.87
CA PRO A 117 4.13 3.68 -20.02
C PRO A 117 2.89 4.57 -20.21
N ASN A 118 2.55 4.87 -21.46
CA ASN A 118 1.42 5.74 -21.80
C ASN A 118 0.06 5.22 -21.31
N ASP A 119 -0.08 3.91 -21.16
CA ASP A 119 -1.29 3.25 -20.66
C ASP A 119 -1.39 3.20 -19.12
N THR A 120 -0.44 3.81 -18.40
CA THR A 120 -0.55 3.99 -16.94
C THR A 120 -1.68 4.97 -16.64
N THR A 121 -2.70 4.52 -15.93
CA THR A 121 -3.88 5.32 -15.56
C THR A 121 -3.85 5.81 -14.14
N ALA A 122 -3.20 5.05 -13.23
CA ALA A 122 -3.12 5.36 -11.81
C ALA A 122 -1.73 5.07 -11.24
N LEU A 123 -1.36 5.84 -10.23
CA LEU A 123 -0.16 5.68 -9.40
C LEU A 123 -0.60 5.42 -7.97
N TYR A 124 -0.02 4.41 -7.33
CA TYR A 124 -0.24 4.10 -5.93
C TYR A 124 1.03 4.35 -5.12
N PHE A 125 0.91 5.08 -4.02
CA PHE A 125 2.02 5.41 -3.10
C PHE A 125 1.63 5.04 -1.68
N GLY A 126 2.61 4.66 -0.86
CA GLY A 126 2.34 4.38 0.54
C GLY A 126 3.55 3.89 1.32
N GLY A 127 3.29 3.48 2.56
CA GLY A 127 4.23 2.79 3.41
C GLY A 127 5.45 3.59 3.85
N ILE A 128 6.48 2.86 4.26
CA ILE A 128 7.72 3.45 4.77
C ILE A 128 8.53 4.21 3.71
N SER A 129 8.26 3.97 2.42
CA SER A 129 8.88 4.69 1.32
C SER A 129 8.60 6.20 1.35
N LEU A 130 7.55 6.63 2.03
CA LEU A 130 7.25 8.05 2.24
C LEU A 130 7.98 8.66 3.44
N ALA A 131 8.58 7.86 4.32
CA ALA A 131 9.32 8.30 5.49
C ALA A 131 10.84 8.34 5.27
N CYS A 132 11.39 7.44 4.45
CA CYS A 132 12.81 7.16 4.35
C CYS A 132 13.51 7.95 3.25
N GLU A 133 14.31 8.96 3.62
CA GLU A 133 15.13 9.75 2.68
C GLU A 133 16.35 8.94 2.19
N PRO A 134 16.81 9.16 0.93
CA PRO A 134 16.34 10.13 -0.07
C PRO A 134 15.17 9.63 -0.94
N GLY A 135 14.81 8.35 -0.86
CA GLY A 135 13.75 7.73 -1.65
C GLY A 135 12.41 8.45 -1.50
N ALA A 136 12.07 8.87 -0.27
CA ALA A 136 10.81 9.55 0.00
C ALA A 136 10.65 10.86 -0.81
N LYS A 137 11.72 11.65 -0.94
CA LYS A 137 11.75 12.82 -1.83
C LYS A 137 11.56 12.42 -3.29
N THR A 138 12.14 11.29 -3.69
CA THR A 138 12.05 10.78 -5.06
C THR A 138 10.63 10.39 -5.41
N TYR A 139 9.92 9.65 -4.55
CA TYR A 139 8.52 9.30 -4.76
C TYR A 139 7.59 10.53 -4.75
N CYS A 140 7.83 11.50 -3.86
CA CYS A 140 7.08 12.77 -3.86
C CYS A 140 7.29 13.54 -5.18
N THR A 141 8.52 13.66 -5.66
CA THR A 141 8.85 14.27 -6.95
C THR A 141 8.17 13.54 -8.11
N PHE A 142 8.10 12.21 -8.06
CA PHE A 142 7.42 11.42 -9.08
C PHE A 142 5.90 11.67 -9.09
N ALA A 143 5.27 11.71 -7.91
CA ALA A 143 3.87 12.07 -7.78
C ALA A 143 3.59 13.47 -8.36
N GLU A 144 4.43 14.46 -8.05
CA GLU A 144 4.31 15.84 -8.57
C GLU A 144 4.37 15.92 -10.09
N ARG A 145 5.25 15.13 -10.72
CA ARG A 145 5.39 15.10 -12.20
C ARG A 145 4.14 14.56 -12.89
N HIS A 146 3.40 13.67 -12.26
CA HIS A 146 2.35 12.89 -12.92
C HIS A 146 0.93 13.13 -12.40
N ALA A 147 0.74 13.74 -11.22
CA ALA A 147 -0.56 13.94 -10.61
C ALA A 147 -1.57 14.74 -11.46
N ALA A 148 -1.09 15.60 -12.37
CA ALA A 148 -1.98 16.33 -13.27
C ALA A 148 -2.71 15.43 -14.28
N THR A 149 -2.09 14.32 -14.69
CA THR A 149 -2.58 13.46 -15.78
C THR A 149 -2.89 12.02 -15.36
N ARG A 150 -2.42 11.59 -14.20
CA ARG A 150 -2.63 10.24 -13.66
C ARG A 150 -3.39 10.33 -12.34
N LEU A 151 -4.28 9.38 -12.10
CA LEU A 151 -4.95 9.26 -10.82
C LEU A 151 -3.94 8.87 -9.75
N VAL A 152 -3.96 9.52 -8.59
CA VAL A 152 -3.06 9.25 -7.48
C VAL A 152 -3.85 8.64 -6.33
N VAL A 153 -3.43 7.45 -5.91
CA VAL A 153 -3.93 6.75 -4.72
C VAL A 153 -2.83 6.77 -3.67
N LEU A 154 -3.17 7.15 -2.46
CA LEU A 154 -2.25 7.28 -1.33
C LEU A 154 -2.75 6.46 -0.14
N ASP A 155 -1.91 5.59 0.39
CA ASP A 155 -2.05 5.02 1.74
C ASP A 155 -0.80 5.35 2.55
N PRO A 156 -0.84 6.35 3.43
CA PRO A 156 0.31 6.71 4.25
C PRO A 156 0.87 5.53 5.05
N ASN A 157 -0.01 4.67 5.54
CA ASN A 157 0.32 3.47 6.31
C ASN A 157 1.42 3.78 7.33
N ILE A 158 1.10 4.71 8.23
CA ILE A 158 2.07 5.40 9.09
C ILE A 158 2.75 4.43 10.05
N ARG A 159 4.07 4.50 10.08
CA ARG A 159 4.90 3.74 11.02
C ARG A 159 5.78 4.71 11.79
N PRO A 160 5.38 5.17 12.98
CA PRO A 160 6.08 6.21 13.73
C PRO A 160 7.57 5.92 13.95
N ASP A 161 7.93 4.65 14.16
CA ASP A 161 9.30 4.20 14.39
C ASP A 161 10.27 4.47 13.21
N PHE A 162 9.71 4.70 12.01
CA PHE A 162 10.51 5.05 10.82
C PHE A 162 10.69 6.55 10.62
N ILE A 163 9.99 7.37 11.38
CA ILE A 163 9.95 8.80 11.17
C ILE A 163 11.12 9.43 11.94
N ALA A 164 12.22 9.68 11.23
CA ALA A 164 13.40 10.32 11.82
C ALA A 164 13.20 11.83 12.06
N ASP A 165 12.40 12.50 11.22
CA ASP A 165 12.03 13.91 11.30
C ASP A 165 10.52 14.05 11.02
N GLU A 166 9.75 14.16 12.10
CA GLU A 166 8.29 14.23 12.01
C GLU A 166 7.79 15.47 11.26
N THR A 167 8.44 16.61 11.47
CA THR A 167 8.05 17.87 10.81
C THR A 167 8.20 17.76 9.29
N HIS A 168 9.33 17.19 8.85
CA HIS A 168 9.60 16.98 7.43
C HIS A 168 8.65 15.93 6.83
N TYR A 169 8.39 14.85 7.56
CA TYR A 169 7.46 13.81 7.14
C TYR A 169 6.02 14.35 7.01
N ARG A 170 5.51 15.12 8.00
CA ARG A 170 4.20 15.75 7.95
C ARG A 170 4.06 16.70 6.76
N THR A 171 5.08 17.52 6.51
CA THR A 171 5.10 18.42 5.34
C THR A 171 5.00 17.64 4.03
N ARG A 172 5.71 16.51 3.91
CA ARG A 172 5.62 15.63 2.74
C ARG A 172 4.26 14.99 2.61
N LEU A 173 3.68 14.47 3.70
CA LEU A 173 2.34 13.90 3.68
C LEU A 173 1.29 14.92 3.26
N ASP A 174 1.34 16.16 3.79
CA ASP A 174 0.46 17.25 3.35
C ASP A 174 0.56 17.47 1.85
N ARG A 175 1.78 17.47 1.33
CA ARG A 175 2.01 17.59 -0.11
C ARG A 175 1.44 16.41 -0.88
N MET A 176 1.69 15.16 -0.45
CA MET A 176 1.17 13.96 -1.10
C MET A 176 -0.36 13.90 -1.07
N ILE A 177 -0.99 14.25 0.05
CA ILE A 177 -2.46 14.34 0.18
C ILE A 177 -3.02 15.35 -0.81
N SER A 178 -2.37 16.52 -0.97
CA SER A 178 -2.82 17.53 -1.91
C SER A 178 -2.77 17.09 -3.38
N LEU A 179 -1.95 16.11 -3.71
CA LEU A 179 -1.81 15.52 -5.05
C LEU A 179 -2.75 14.31 -5.26
N ALA A 180 -3.18 13.68 -4.16
CA ALA A 180 -3.98 12.46 -4.20
C ALA A 180 -5.43 12.71 -4.63
N ASP A 181 -6.00 11.75 -5.37
CA ASP A 181 -7.41 11.68 -5.71
C ASP A 181 -8.17 10.76 -4.73
N ILE A 182 -7.51 9.70 -4.29
CA ILE A 182 -7.98 8.77 -3.26
C ILE A 182 -6.94 8.75 -2.15
N VAL A 183 -7.37 8.94 -0.91
CA VAL A 183 -6.57 8.67 0.28
C VAL A 183 -7.26 7.59 1.09
N LYS A 184 -6.56 6.50 1.37
CA LYS A 184 -6.98 5.51 2.36
C LYS A 184 -6.12 5.67 3.60
N VAL A 185 -6.75 5.63 4.75
CA VAL A 185 -6.11 5.64 6.07
C VAL A 185 -6.80 4.63 6.98
N SER A 186 -6.10 4.11 7.97
CA SER A 186 -6.74 3.51 9.14
C SER A 186 -7.26 4.60 10.08
N ASP A 187 -8.12 4.25 11.03
CA ASP A 187 -8.50 5.13 12.13
C ASP A 187 -7.28 5.55 12.95
N GLU A 188 -6.34 4.64 13.20
CA GLU A 188 -5.09 4.92 13.90
C GLU A 188 -4.20 5.92 13.13
N ASP A 189 -4.05 5.75 11.81
CA ASP A 189 -3.31 6.69 10.96
C ASP A 189 -3.96 8.07 10.98
N LEU A 190 -5.29 8.13 10.93
CA LEU A 190 -6.03 9.36 10.94
C LEU A 190 -5.86 10.10 12.27
N ASP A 191 -5.86 9.37 13.40
CA ASP A 191 -5.63 9.91 14.74
C ASP A 191 -4.18 10.42 14.89
N TRP A 192 -3.20 9.72 14.34
CA TRP A 192 -1.82 10.19 14.31
C TRP A 192 -1.66 11.47 13.49
N PHE A 193 -2.37 11.54 12.35
CA PHE A 193 -2.31 12.68 11.45
C PHE A 193 -2.96 13.93 12.05
N ASP A 194 -4.12 13.77 12.69
CA ASP A 194 -4.87 14.81 13.39
C ASP A 194 -5.22 14.36 14.82
N PRO A 195 -4.30 14.59 15.79
CA PRO A 195 -4.51 14.19 17.18
C PRO A 195 -5.53 15.07 17.92
N ALA A 196 -6.10 16.10 17.27
CA ALA A 196 -7.11 16.92 17.91
C ALA A 196 -8.35 16.07 18.30
N PRO A 197 -9.00 16.36 19.44
CA PRO A 197 -10.20 15.62 19.89
C PRO A 197 -11.45 16.01 19.08
N THR A 198 -11.35 15.94 17.77
CA THR A 198 -12.43 16.16 16.81
C THR A 198 -13.07 14.84 16.42
N SER A 199 -14.31 14.88 15.94
CA SER A 199 -14.98 13.68 15.45
C SER A 199 -14.25 13.10 14.23
N LEU A 200 -14.41 11.80 13.99
CA LEU A 200 -13.89 11.12 12.80
C LEU A 200 -14.28 11.89 11.53
N GLU A 201 -15.55 12.28 11.42
CA GLU A 201 -16.05 13.05 10.28
C GLU A 201 -15.33 14.40 10.13
N GLY A 202 -15.05 15.09 11.25
CA GLY A 202 -14.30 16.35 11.25
C GLY A 202 -12.88 16.18 10.69
N LYS A 203 -12.18 15.12 11.10
CA LYS A 203 -10.83 14.78 10.61
C LYS A 203 -10.86 14.44 9.12
N VAL A 204 -11.83 13.63 8.68
CA VAL A 204 -12.02 13.28 7.28
C VAL A 204 -12.32 14.50 6.41
N ASN A 205 -13.20 15.39 6.85
CA ASN A 205 -13.52 16.62 6.14
C ASN A 205 -12.30 17.54 6.01
N ALA A 206 -11.48 17.64 7.05
CA ALA A 206 -10.21 18.35 6.99
C ALA A 206 -9.26 17.73 5.95
N MET A 207 -9.21 16.40 5.81
CA MET A 207 -8.42 15.71 4.80
C MET A 207 -8.98 15.94 3.38
N LEU A 208 -10.30 15.82 3.18
CA LEU A 208 -10.96 16.08 1.89
C LEU A 208 -10.73 17.52 1.40
N SER A 209 -10.67 18.49 2.32
CA SER A 209 -10.43 19.90 1.99
C SER A 209 -9.04 20.14 1.39
N ARG A 210 -8.07 19.24 1.59
CA ARG A 210 -6.70 19.34 1.09
C ARG A 210 -6.54 18.91 -0.36
N GLY A 211 -7.49 18.14 -0.94
CA GLY A 211 -7.40 17.76 -2.35
C GLY A 211 -8.18 16.52 -2.76
N PRO A 212 -8.19 15.43 -1.99
CA PRO A 212 -8.79 14.16 -2.39
C PRO A 212 -10.27 14.30 -2.78
N SER A 213 -10.69 13.47 -3.73
CA SER A 213 -12.11 13.32 -4.10
C SER A 213 -12.79 12.21 -3.30
N LEU A 214 -12.00 11.27 -2.77
CA LEU A 214 -12.45 10.16 -1.94
C LEU A 214 -11.44 9.94 -0.80
N VAL A 215 -11.92 9.91 0.43
CA VAL A 215 -11.17 9.42 1.60
C VAL A 215 -11.81 8.14 2.07
N ILE A 216 -11.02 7.11 2.29
CA ILE A 216 -11.44 5.80 2.79
C ILE A 216 -10.82 5.62 4.18
N VAL A 217 -11.65 5.33 5.17
CA VAL A 217 -11.21 4.99 6.53
C VAL A 217 -11.50 3.53 6.79
N THR A 218 -10.48 2.75 7.12
CA THR A 218 -10.60 1.34 7.53
C THR A 218 -10.54 1.23 9.04
N ARG A 219 -11.39 0.36 9.63
CA ARG A 219 -11.50 0.12 11.09
C ARG A 219 -11.43 -1.38 11.40
N GLY A 220 -10.47 -2.06 10.81
CA GLY A 220 -10.26 -3.51 11.02
C GLY A 220 -11.56 -4.30 10.89
N GLY A 221 -11.95 -5.03 11.95
CA GLY A 221 -13.14 -5.88 11.97
C GLY A 221 -14.49 -5.13 11.88
N GLU A 222 -14.50 -3.80 11.93
CA GLU A 222 -15.71 -2.99 11.71
C GLU A 222 -15.95 -2.70 10.23
N GLY A 223 -14.92 -2.84 9.38
CA GLY A 223 -15.01 -2.61 7.95
C GLY A 223 -14.45 -1.26 7.51
N ALA A 224 -15.00 -0.71 6.42
CA ALA A 224 -14.51 0.49 5.79
C ALA A 224 -15.62 1.50 5.49
N THR A 225 -15.28 2.78 5.59
CA THR A 225 -16.17 3.90 5.22
C THR A 225 -15.49 4.77 4.16
N GLY A 226 -16.17 5.00 3.05
CA GLY A 226 -15.75 5.93 2.00
C GLY A 226 -16.51 7.26 2.10
N TYR A 227 -15.77 8.36 2.07
CA TYR A 227 -16.29 9.73 2.12
C TYR A 227 -15.94 10.44 0.82
N LEU A 228 -16.96 10.78 0.05
CA LEU A 228 -16.82 11.55 -1.18
C LEU A 228 -16.85 13.05 -0.89
N LYS A 229 -16.18 13.82 -1.73
CA LYS A 229 -16.07 15.28 -1.59
C LYS A 229 -17.42 16.01 -1.68
N ASP A 230 -18.44 15.39 -2.27
CA ASP A 230 -19.81 15.95 -2.33
C ASP A 230 -20.64 15.72 -1.07
N GLY A 231 -20.05 15.09 -0.05
CA GLY A 231 -20.71 14.77 1.21
C GLY A 231 -21.33 13.37 1.26
N THR A 232 -21.26 12.61 0.19
CA THR A 232 -21.74 11.21 0.17
C THR A 232 -20.87 10.34 1.08
N VAL A 233 -21.50 9.58 1.97
CA VAL A 233 -20.85 8.63 2.87
C VAL A 233 -21.33 7.22 2.55
N VAL A 234 -20.40 6.28 2.47
CA VAL A 234 -20.66 4.86 2.13
C VAL A 234 -19.98 3.97 3.15
N GLU A 235 -20.74 3.19 3.88
CA GLU A 235 -20.22 2.23 4.86
C GLU A 235 -20.36 0.80 4.33
N VAL A 236 -19.30 0.01 4.51
CA VAL A 236 -19.27 -1.42 4.17
C VAL A 236 -18.71 -2.18 5.37
N PRO A 237 -19.45 -3.16 5.92
CA PRO A 237 -18.97 -3.96 7.03
C PRO A 237 -17.86 -4.92 6.60
N ALA A 238 -16.97 -5.25 7.52
CA ALA A 238 -15.97 -6.31 7.29
C ALA A 238 -16.64 -7.67 7.11
N GLN A 239 -16.05 -8.51 6.26
CA GLN A 239 -16.47 -9.90 6.14
C GLN A 239 -15.96 -10.69 7.34
N GLN A 240 -16.86 -11.41 8.00
CA GLN A 240 -16.53 -12.23 9.17
C GLN A 240 -15.82 -13.51 8.72
N VAL A 241 -14.57 -13.68 9.12
CA VAL A 241 -13.74 -14.85 8.84
C VAL A 241 -12.93 -15.22 10.08
N GLN A 242 -12.45 -16.46 10.11
CA GLN A 242 -11.46 -16.85 11.11
C GLN A 242 -10.11 -16.22 10.73
N ILE A 243 -9.60 -15.36 11.60
CA ILE A 243 -8.33 -14.67 11.39
C ILE A 243 -7.18 -15.64 11.71
N ALA A 244 -6.27 -15.83 10.75
CA ALA A 244 -5.03 -16.56 10.91
C ALA A 244 -3.83 -15.59 11.04
N ASP A 245 -3.83 -14.51 10.24
CA ASP A 245 -2.80 -13.47 10.25
C ASP A 245 -3.42 -12.14 9.78
N THR A 246 -2.98 -11.01 10.34
CA THR A 246 -3.48 -9.67 9.96
C THR A 246 -2.50 -8.87 9.11
N VAL A 247 -1.30 -9.38 8.88
CA VAL A 247 -0.28 -8.73 8.03
C VAL A 247 -0.80 -8.60 6.60
N GLY A 248 -0.61 -7.43 5.99
CA GLY A 248 -1.02 -7.18 4.61
C GLY A 248 -2.54 -7.01 4.38
N ALA A 249 -3.37 -7.04 5.41
CA ALA A 249 -4.82 -6.81 5.29
C ALA A 249 -5.13 -5.48 4.59
N GLY A 250 -4.52 -4.39 5.05
CA GLY A 250 -4.65 -3.06 4.44
C GLY A 250 -4.15 -3.01 3.00
N ASP A 251 -3.02 -3.68 2.72
CA ASP A 251 -2.40 -3.72 1.40
C ASP A 251 -3.31 -4.41 0.37
N THR A 252 -3.90 -5.54 0.78
CA THR A 252 -4.81 -6.32 -0.07
C THR A 252 -6.20 -5.68 -0.18
N PHE A 253 -6.67 -4.98 0.86
CA PHE A 253 -7.83 -4.10 0.78
C PHE A 253 -7.64 -3.02 -0.30
N ASN A 254 -6.51 -2.31 -0.28
CA ASN A 254 -6.17 -1.30 -1.29
C ASN A 254 -6.16 -1.90 -2.71
N ALA A 255 -5.55 -3.07 -2.86
CA ALA A 255 -5.54 -3.78 -4.13
C ALA A 255 -6.95 -4.11 -4.62
N GLY A 256 -7.83 -4.61 -3.74
CA GLY A 256 -9.23 -4.89 -4.06
C GLY A 256 -10.00 -3.65 -4.50
N VAL A 257 -9.88 -2.54 -3.75
CA VAL A 257 -10.51 -1.26 -4.11
C VAL A 257 -10.06 -0.79 -5.49
N MET A 258 -8.75 -0.78 -5.74
CA MET A 258 -8.19 -0.35 -7.03
C MET A 258 -8.56 -1.31 -8.16
N ALA A 259 -8.56 -2.61 -7.91
CA ALA A 259 -8.98 -3.61 -8.90
C ALA A 259 -10.44 -3.41 -9.31
N SER A 260 -11.34 -3.23 -8.35
CA SER A 260 -12.76 -2.97 -8.60
C SER A 260 -12.97 -1.69 -9.42
N LEU A 261 -12.35 -0.57 -9.04
CA LEU A 261 -12.43 0.67 -9.81
C LEU A 261 -11.83 0.54 -11.22
N SER A 262 -10.75 -0.24 -11.38
CA SER A 262 -10.14 -0.53 -12.68
C SER A 262 -11.06 -1.36 -13.58
N GLN A 263 -11.68 -2.42 -13.05
CA GLN A 263 -12.63 -3.27 -13.77
C GLN A 263 -13.88 -2.50 -14.22
N GLN A 264 -14.31 -1.51 -13.43
CA GLN A 264 -15.41 -0.59 -13.79
C GLN A 264 -14.97 0.48 -14.80
N GLY A 265 -13.69 0.56 -15.20
CA GLY A 265 -13.15 1.61 -16.08
C GLY A 265 -13.10 2.99 -15.42
N LEU A 266 -13.13 3.05 -14.08
CA LEU A 266 -13.25 4.30 -13.32
C LEU A 266 -11.93 4.70 -12.62
N LEU A 267 -10.86 3.90 -12.71
CA LEU A 267 -9.56 4.21 -12.12
C LEU A 267 -8.70 5.04 -13.08
N ALA A 268 -9.16 6.26 -13.37
CA ALA A 268 -8.46 7.22 -14.22
C ALA A 268 -8.78 8.66 -13.80
N LYS A 269 -7.81 9.59 -13.95
CA LYS A 269 -7.92 10.98 -13.48
C LYS A 269 -9.19 11.69 -13.93
N HIS A 270 -9.56 11.56 -15.19
CA HIS A 270 -10.75 12.20 -15.77
C HIS A 270 -12.07 11.55 -15.35
N LYS A 271 -12.03 10.36 -14.71
CA LYS A 271 -13.21 9.62 -14.24
C LYS A 271 -13.59 9.90 -12.80
N ARG A 272 -12.75 10.57 -12.03
CA ARG A 272 -13.00 10.82 -10.59
C ARG A 272 -14.33 11.53 -10.29
N ALA A 273 -14.78 12.40 -11.21
CA ALA A 273 -16.07 13.09 -11.08
C ALA A 273 -17.30 12.19 -11.33
N SER A 274 -17.09 10.95 -11.79
CA SER A 274 -18.15 9.97 -12.02
C SER A 274 -18.33 8.99 -10.86
N TRP A 275 -17.56 9.14 -9.79
CA TRP A 275 -17.71 8.28 -8.60
C TRP A 275 -18.98 8.68 -7.83
N ASP A 276 -19.82 7.67 -7.59
CA ASP A 276 -21.05 7.79 -6.81
C ASP A 276 -21.06 6.76 -5.67
N ALA A 277 -22.10 6.79 -4.84
CA ALA A 277 -22.25 5.87 -3.72
C ALA A 277 -22.17 4.40 -4.15
N ARG A 278 -22.76 4.03 -5.28
CA ARG A 278 -22.77 2.66 -5.80
C ARG A 278 -21.37 2.21 -6.22
N THR A 279 -20.66 3.06 -6.93
CA THR A 279 -19.28 2.82 -7.35
C THR A 279 -18.37 2.57 -6.14
N VAL A 280 -18.46 3.47 -5.13
CA VAL A 280 -17.66 3.37 -3.91
C VAL A 280 -18.05 2.13 -3.10
N ALA A 281 -19.34 1.86 -2.90
CA ALA A 281 -19.80 0.67 -2.21
C ALA A 281 -19.27 -0.63 -2.85
N THR A 282 -19.33 -0.72 -4.18
CA THR A 282 -18.81 -1.87 -4.92
C THR A 282 -17.30 -2.04 -4.74
N ALA A 283 -16.56 -0.93 -4.77
CA ALA A 283 -15.11 -0.95 -4.60
C ALA A 283 -14.70 -1.35 -3.17
N LEU A 284 -15.33 -0.77 -2.15
CA LEU A 284 -15.08 -1.10 -0.74
C LEU A 284 -15.43 -2.56 -0.45
N ALA A 285 -16.60 -3.04 -0.90
CA ALA A 285 -17.02 -4.42 -0.69
C ALA A 285 -16.06 -5.42 -1.32
N PHE A 286 -15.48 -5.11 -2.48
CA PHE A 286 -14.47 -5.95 -3.10
C PHE A 286 -13.14 -5.88 -2.34
N GLY A 287 -12.75 -4.70 -1.82
CA GLY A 287 -11.61 -4.54 -0.92
C GLY A 287 -11.73 -5.41 0.33
N GLU A 288 -12.89 -5.36 1.00
CA GLU A 288 -13.19 -6.19 2.18
C GLU A 288 -13.14 -7.69 1.85
N LYS A 289 -13.68 -8.11 0.70
CA LYS A 289 -13.63 -9.51 0.26
C LYS A 289 -12.19 -10.00 0.08
N VAL A 290 -11.33 -9.21 -0.57
CA VAL A 290 -9.92 -9.57 -0.79
C VAL A 290 -9.16 -9.62 0.54
N ALA A 291 -9.33 -8.62 1.40
CA ALA A 291 -8.71 -8.58 2.72
C ALA A 291 -9.15 -9.76 3.60
N ALA A 292 -10.44 -10.10 3.62
CA ALA A 292 -10.96 -11.22 4.40
C ALA A 292 -10.32 -12.56 4.00
N VAL A 293 -10.15 -12.83 2.70
CA VAL A 293 -9.46 -14.03 2.25
C VAL A 293 -7.99 -14.02 2.67
N THR A 294 -7.32 -12.86 2.57
CA THR A 294 -5.92 -12.70 2.97
C THR A 294 -5.73 -13.02 4.45
N VAL A 295 -6.52 -12.39 5.34
CA VAL A 295 -6.35 -12.58 6.79
C VAL A 295 -6.76 -13.96 7.28
N SER A 296 -7.50 -14.75 6.48
CA SER A 296 -7.87 -16.13 6.80
C SER A 296 -6.75 -17.13 6.51
N ARG A 297 -5.62 -16.68 5.95
CA ARG A 297 -4.49 -17.54 5.55
C ARG A 297 -3.27 -17.27 6.43
N ILE A 298 -2.52 -18.32 6.72
CA ILE A 298 -1.17 -18.20 7.28
C ILE A 298 -0.31 -17.49 6.23
N ASP A 299 0.61 -16.62 6.68
CA ASP A 299 1.47 -15.77 5.85
C ASP A 299 0.71 -14.70 5.01
N ALA A 300 -0.55 -14.43 5.35
CA ALA A 300 -1.37 -13.38 4.76
C ALA A 300 -1.27 -13.29 3.22
N THR A 301 -1.24 -14.46 2.55
CA THR A 301 -1.04 -14.57 1.10
C THR A 301 -2.27 -14.05 0.33
N PRO A 302 -2.12 -13.04 -0.55
CA PRO A 302 -3.23 -12.50 -1.35
C PRO A 302 -3.86 -13.56 -2.26
N PRO A 303 -5.20 -13.57 -2.40
CA PRO A 303 -5.88 -14.52 -3.28
C PRO A 303 -5.64 -14.23 -4.76
N TRP A 304 -5.76 -15.27 -5.58
CA TRP A 304 -5.94 -15.15 -7.01
C TRP A 304 -7.39 -14.81 -7.35
N ALA A 305 -7.61 -14.21 -8.53
CA ALA A 305 -8.96 -13.80 -8.97
C ALA A 305 -9.96 -14.97 -9.00
N GLU A 306 -9.54 -16.15 -9.46
CA GLU A 306 -10.37 -17.36 -9.52
C GLU A 306 -10.79 -17.88 -8.14
N GLU A 307 -9.99 -17.68 -7.11
CA GLU A 307 -10.31 -18.11 -5.74
C GLU A 307 -11.45 -17.28 -5.15
N LEU A 308 -11.60 -16.03 -5.59
CA LEU A 308 -12.69 -15.14 -5.15
C LEU A 308 -14.04 -15.51 -5.77
N VAL A 309 -14.05 -16.20 -6.90
CA VAL A 309 -15.29 -16.66 -7.57
C VAL A 309 -15.80 -17.95 -6.97
N ALA A 310 -14.91 -18.84 -6.54
CA ALA A 310 -15.26 -20.17 -6.02
C ALA A 310 -15.91 -20.15 -4.62
N GLY A 311 -15.84 -19.05 -3.88
CA GLY A 311 -16.39 -18.89 -2.52
C GLY A 311 -17.71 -18.10 -2.44
N SER A 312 -18.44 -17.96 -3.55
CA SER A 312 -19.71 -17.20 -3.64
C SER A 312 -20.91 -18.11 -3.52
#